data_1a0a1c00c5a87a0ce20b3d4965439c95
#
_entry.id   1a0a1c00c5a87a0ce20b3d4965439c95
#
_cell.length_a   1.000
_cell.length_b   1.000
_cell.length_c   1.000
_cell.angle_alpha   90.00
_cell.angle_beta   90.00
_cell.angle_gamma   90.00
#
_symmetry.space_group_name_H-M   'P 1'
#
loop_
_entity.id
_entity.type
_entity.pdbx_description
1 polymer ?
#
loop_
_entity_poly.entity_id
_entity_poly.type
_entity_poly.pdbx_seq_one_letter_code
_entity_poly.pdbx_strand_id
1 'polypeptide(L)'
;MDRIVIVGGGISGLSLAYALLESEPSADVVVFESEKRAGGKIWTEKVNGFLCEGGVNGFLDNRPKTLELASKLLINPLRSSDAARKRYVFSDGKLNLLPESPLSFLTSDLLSLYGRLRVMYEFFAPRGRADDETLADFARRRLGKEAYEKLIDPMASGIYAGNPESLSLKSCFPKIFNL
;
A
#
# COMPACT_ATOMS: atom_id res chain seq x y z
N MET A 1 -26.00 -31.35 5.24
CA MET A 1 -25.48 -29.97 5.09
C MET A 1 -24.45 -29.99 3.99
N ASP A 2 -24.46 -28.99 3.12
CA ASP A 2 -23.47 -28.92 2.06
C ASP A 2 -22.12 -28.51 2.64
N ARG A 3 -21.05 -29.17 2.18
CA ARG A 3 -19.69 -28.82 2.57
C ARG A 3 -19.21 -27.59 1.82
N ILE A 4 -18.68 -26.60 2.55
CA ILE A 4 -18.08 -25.41 1.99
C ILE A 4 -16.57 -25.61 1.97
N VAL A 5 -15.99 -25.52 0.78
CA VAL A 5 -14.53 -25.67 0.58
C VAL A 5 -13.92 -24.34 0.25
N ILE A 6 -12.91 -23.93 1.01
CA ILE A 6 -12.12 -22.72 0.79
C ILE A 6 -10.70 -23.15 0.37
N VAL A 7 -10.23 -22.61 -0.73
CA VAL A 7 -8.88 -22.89 -1.23
C VAL A 7 -7.95 -21.73 -0.86
N GLY A 8 -6.93 -22.02 -0.07
CA GLY A 8 -5.94 -21.08 0.44
C GLY A 8 -6.18 -20.65 1.89
N GLY A 9 -5.25 -21.00 2.78
CA GLY A 9 -5.26 -20.65 4.20
C GLY A 9 -4.55 -19.33 4.52
N GLY A 10 -4.51 -18.39 3.58
CA GLY A 10 -4.08 -17.01 3.84
C GLY A 10 -5.15 -16.19 4.55
N ILE A 11 -4.87 -14.91 4.82
CA ILE A 11 -5.79 -14.02 5.58
C ILE A 11 -7.20 -13.98 4.99
N SER A 12 -7.33 -13.98 3.67
CA SER A 12 -8.63 -13.92 2.99
C SER A 12 -9.45 -15.19 3.24
N GLY A 13 -8.84 -16.37 3.03
CA GLY A 13 -9.52 -17.66 3.24
C GLY A 13 -9.88 -17.90 4.70
N LEU A 14 -8.95 -17.58 5.62
CA LEU A 14 -9.20 -17.72 7.06
C LEU A 14 -10.27 -16.75 7.56
N SER A 15 -10.28 -15.50 7.08
CA SER A 15 -11.32 -14.53 7.42
C SER A 15 -12.70 -14.94 6.91
N LEU A 16 -12.76 -15.53 5.71
CA LEU A 16 -13.99 -16.08 5.16
C LEU A 16 -14.49 -17.27 5.98
N ALA A 17 -13.60 -18.22 6.30
CA ALA A 17 -13.96 -19.36 7.15
C ALA A 17 -14.49 -18.91 8.51
N TYR A 18 -13.82 -17.95 9.14
CA TYR A 18 -14.25 -17.37 10.41
C TYR A 18 -15.64 -16.73 10.32
N ALA A 19 -15.87 -15.90 9.30
CA ALA A 19 -17.16 -15.24 9.11
C ALA A 19 -18.30 -16.23 8.83
N LEU A 20 -18.05 -17.30 8.08
CA LEU A 20 -19.02 -18.36 7.84
C LEU A 20 -19.39 -19.09 9.13
N LEU A 21 -18.40 -19.50 9.91
CA LEU A 21 -18.63 -20.19 11.20
C LEU A 21 -19.24 -19.27 12.27
N GLU A 22 -19.00 -17.95 12.19
CA GLU A 22 -19.66 -16.98 13.06
C GLU A 22 -21.15 -16.83 12.72
N SER A 23 -21.49 -16.85 11.42
CA SER A 23 -22.89 -16.74 10.97
C SER A 23 -23.66 -18.07 11.06
N GLU A 24 -23.02 -19.17 10.81
CA GLU A 24 -23.58 -20.53 10.81
C GLU A 24 -22.61 -21.50 11.51
N PRO A 25 -22.67 -21.60 12.86
CA PRO A 25 -21.72 -22.44 13.64
C PRO A 25 -21.75 -23.94 13.29
N SER A 26 -22.84 -24.40 12.67
CA SER A 26 -23.02 -25.80 12.25
C SER A 26 -22.51 -26.07 10.81
N ALA A 27 -22.02 -25.06 10.09
CA ALA A 27 -21.53 -25.24 8.73
C ALA A 27 -20.30 -26.15 8.68
N ASP A 28 -20.28 -27.09 7.71
CA ASP A 28 -19.11 -27.92 7.42
C ASP A 28 -18.13 -27.13 6.52
N VAL A 29 -17.23 -26.39 7.15
CA VAL A 29 -16.25 -25.54 6.45
C VAL A 29 -14.87 -26.18 6.47
N VAL A 30 -14.29 -26.42 5.30
CA VAL A 30 -12.95 -26.99 5.12
C VAL A 30 -12.06 -26.00 4.37
N VAL A 31 -10.88 -25.74 4.91
CA VAL A 31 -9.85 -24.89 4.26
C VAL A 31 -8.71 -25.78 3.78
N PHE A 32 -8.43 -25.76 2.49
CA PHE A 32 -7.25 -26.39 1.90
C PHE A 32 -6.09 -25.39 1.81
N GLU A 33 -4.95 -25.76 2.36
CA GLU A 33 -3.71 -24.98 2.29
C GLU A 33 -2.60 -25.86 1.72
N SER A 34 -1.83 -25.31 0.76
CA SER A 34 -0.72 -26.02 0.11
C SER A 34 0.54 -26.07 0.98
N GLU A 35 0.72 -25.08 1.84
CA GLU A 35 1.86 -24.97 2.72
C GLU A 35 1.63 -25.70 4.05
N LYS A 36 2.72 -26.02 4.76
CA LYS A 36 2.64 -26.69 6.07
C LYS A 36 2.04 -25.82 7.18
N ARG A 37 1.85 -24.52 6.93
CA ARG A 37 1.27 -23.59 7.90
C ARG A 37 0.18 -22.72 7.23
N ALA A 38 -0.80 -22.32 8.00
CA ALA A 38 -1.74 -21.29 7.62
C ALA A 38 -1.13 -19.88 7.79
N GLY A 39 -1.75 -18.86 7.18
CA GLY A 39 -1.35 -17.46 7.26
C GLY A 39 -0.85 -16.88 5.93
N GLY A 40 -0.47 -17.72 4.98
CA GLY A 40 0.00 -17.30 3.66
C GLY A 40 1.21 -16.37 3.77
N LYS A 41 1.11 -15.15 3.22
CA LYS A 41 2.19 -14.14 3.24
C LYS A 41 2.35 -13.41 4.58
N ILE A 42 1.48 -13.66 5.56
CA ILE A 42 1.60 -13.08 6.90
C ILE A 42 2.30 -14.11 7.79
N TRP A 43 3.56 -13.85 8.10
CA TRP A 43 4.33 -14.72 8.98
C TRP A 43 5.49 -13.98 9.63
N THR A 44 5.79 -14.37 10.84
CA THR A 44 6.86 -13.82 11.68
C THR A 44 7.68 -14.96 12.24
N GLU A 45 8.99 -14.85 12.20
CA GLU A 45 9.91 -15.79 12.83
C GLU A 45 10.67 -15.12 13.98
N LYS A 46 10.96 -15.90 15.00
CA LYS A 46 11.86 -15.47 16.07
C LYS A 46 13.23 -16.10 15.84
N VAL A 47 14.20 -15.27 15.45
CA VAL A 47 15.57 -15.70 15.15
C VAL A 47 16.53 -14.98 16.09
N ASN A 48 17.29 -15.70 16.89
CA ASN A 48 18.30 -15.14 17.82
C ASN A 48 17.75 -14.02 18.72
N GLY A 49 16.49 -14.14 19.15
CA GLY A 49 15.83 -13.13 20.00
C GLY A 49 15.16 -11.96 19.26
N PHE A 50 15.33 -11.87 17.96
CA PHE A 50 14.69 -10.87 17.11
C PHE A 50 13.40 -11.42 16.50
N LEU A 51 12.40 -10.53 16.31
CA LEU A 51 11.23 -10.82 15.49
C LEU A 51 11.53 -10.41 14.05
N CYS A 52 11.51 -11.39 13.15
CA CYS A 52 11.75 -11.19 11.72
C CYS A 52 10.44 -11.36 10.96
N GLU A 53 9.94 -10.27 10.39
CA GLU A 53 8.75 -10.30 9.54
C GLU A 53 9.12 -10.81 8.15
N GLY A 54 8.55 -11.93 7.75
CA GLY A 54 8.80 -12.54 6.44
C GLY A 54 7.89 -12.04 5.32
N GLY A 55 6.96 -11.16 5.66
CA GLY A 55 5.99 -10.62 4.70
C GLY A 55 5.37 -9.32 5.19
N VAL A 56 4.05 -9.30 5.26
CA VAL A 56 3.28 -8.11 5.67
C VAL A 56 3.50 -7.82 7.15
N ASN A 57 4.01 -6.64 7.47
CA ASN A 57 4.30 -6.20 8.84
C ASN A 57 3.32 -5.14 9.38
N GLY A 58 2.33 -4.75 8.58
CA GLY A 58 1.35 -3.76 9.01
C GLY A 58 0.19 -3.62 8.03
N PHE A 59 -0.83 -2.89 8.43
CA PHE A 59 -1.99 -2.57 7.62
C PHE A 59 -2.47 -1.15 7.90
N LEU A 60 -3.24 -0.60 6.95
CA LEU A 60 -3.87 0.70 7.12
C LEU A 60 -5.20 0.56 7.88
N ASP A 61 -5.42 1.43 8.86
CA ASP A 61 -6.63 1.46 9.68
C ASP A 61 -7.83 2.18 9.03
N ASN A 62 -7.69 2.57 7.75
CA ASN A 62 -8.73 3.22 6.97
C ASN A 62 -9.88 2.27 6.53
N ARG A 63 -9.81 0.99 6.89
CA ARG A 63 -10.83 -0.02 6.66
C ARG A 63 -11.26 -0.64 7.99
N PRO A 64 -12.46 -0.35 8.49
CA PRO A 64 -12.90 -0.76 9.84
C PRO A 64 -12.92 -2.28 10.05
N LYS A 65 -13.20 -3.05 8.99
CA LYS A 65 -13.32 -4.51 9.07
C LYS A 65 -12.08 -5.22 9.59
N THR A 66 -10.88 -4.70 9.32
CA THR A 66 -9.64 -5.29 9.85
C THR A 66 -9.53 -5.10 11.35
N LEU A 67 -9.89 -3.92 11.86
CA LEU A 67 -9.90 -3.65 13.31
C LEU A 67 -11.02 -4.40 14.02
N GLU A 68 -12.21 -4.53 13.40
CA GLU A 68 -13.31 -5.34 13.92
C GLU A 68 -12.89 -6.81 14.09
N LEU A 69 -12.25 -7.39 13.07
CA LEU A 69 -11.74 -8.77 13.14
C LEU A 69 -10.68 -8.92 14.22
N ALA A 70 -9.71 -8.00 14.29
CA ALA A 70 -8.68 -8.02 15.33
C ALA A 70 -9.30 -7.96 16.74
N SER A 71 -10.30 -7.10 16.94
CA SER A 71 -11.03 -6.99 18.21
C SER A 71 -11.77 -8.29 18.57
N LYS A 72 -12.46 -8.92 17.62
CA LYS A 72 -13.14 -10.21 17.82
C LYS A 72 -12.18 -11.33 18.21
N LEU A 73 -10.96 -11.29 17.65
CA LEU A 73 -9.91 -12.24 17.96
C LEU A 73 -9.07 -11.86 19.19
N LEU A 74 -9.46 -10.81 19.93
CA LEU A 74 -8.74 -10.26 21.09
C LEU A 74 -7.29 -9.87 20.79
N ILE A 75 -7.02 -9.47 19.54
CA ILE A 75 -5.72 -8.96 19.10
C ILE A 75 -5.71 -7.44 19.21
N ASN A 76 -4.72 -6.89 19.90
CA ASN A 76 -4.47 -5.46 20.01
C ASN A 76 -3.36 -5.00 19.06
N PRO A 77 -3.69 -4.48 17.85
CA PRO A 77 -2.68 -3.97 16.94
C PRO A 77 -1.96 -2.76 17.54
N LEU A 78 -0.63 -2.74 17.43
CA LEU A 78 0.16 -1.57 17.83
C LEU A 78 0.10 -0.51 16.73
N ARG A 79 -0.12 0.74 17.11
CA ARG A 79 -0.03 1.87 16.19
C ARG A 79 1.42 2.20 15.90
N SER A 80 1.70 2.58 14.65
CA SER A 80 3.00 3.14 14.26
C SER A 80 3.31 4.39 15.09
N SER A 81 4.58 4.56 15.47
CA SER A 81 5.00 5.78 16.14
C SER A 81 4.93 6.99 15.20
N ASP A 82 4.71 8.20 15.73
CA ASP A 82 4.70 9.43 14.93
C ASP A 82 6.07 9.70 14.26
N ALA A 83 7.16 9.25 14.89
CA ALA A 83 8.49 9.34 14.31
C ALA A 83 8.63 8.53 13.00
N ALA A 84 7.86 7.45 12.83
CA ALA A 84 7.84 6.63 11.63
C ALA A 84 7.10 7.28 10.44
N ARG A 85 6.48 8.45 10.62
CA ARG A 85 5.81 9.19 9.54
C ARG A 85 6.79 9.84 8.58
N LYS A 86 7.97 10.24 9.08
CA LYS A 86 8.99 10.87 8.25
C LYS A 86 9.48 9.90 7.18
N ARG A 87 9.35 10.31 5.93
CA ARG A 87 9.77 9.54 4.77
C ARG A 87 10.90 10.26 4.06
N TYR A 88 11.86 9.49 3.60
CA TYR A 88 13.05 10.02 2.93
C TYR A 88 13.20 9.34 1.57
N VAL A 89 13.67 10.12 0.61
CA VAL A 89 14.13 9.61 -0.70
C VAL A 89 15.62 9.84 -0.81
N PHE A 90 16.34 8.80 -1.19
CA PHE A 90 17.77 8.93 -1.51
C PHE A 90 17.89 9.45 -2.94
N SER A 91 18.43 10.65 -3.11
CA SER A 91 18.65 11.29 -4.40
C SER A 91 19.87 12.19 -4.30
N ASP A 92 20.65 12.25 -5.38
CA ASP A 92 21.83 13.10 -5.48
C ASP A 92 22.85 12.87 -4.34
N GLY A 93 23.03 11.60 -3.94
CA GLY A 93 24.00 11.17 -2.91
C GLY A 93 23.59 11.47 -1.47
N LYS A 94 22.37 11.93 -1.20
CA LYS A 94 21.87 12.27 0.14
C LYS A 94 20.44 11.80 0.37
N LEU A 95 20.06 11.68 1.65
CA LEU A 95 18.67 11.45 2.06
C LEU A 95 17.93 12.78 2.11
N ASN A 96 16.89 12.91 1.31
CA ASN A 96 16.03 14.07 1.25
C ASN A 96 14.69 13.75 1.94
N LEU A 97 14.29 14.57 2.90
CA LEU A 97 13.00 14.45 3.56
C LEU A 97 11.88 14.78 2.56
N LEU A 98 10.88 13.89 2.45
CA LEU A 98 9.70 14.18 1.65
C LEU A 98 8.89 15.32 2.30
N PRO A 99 8.47 16.32 1.52
CA PRO A 99 7.68 17.42 2.03
C PRO A 99 6.27 16.94 2.44
N GLU A 100 5.85 17.31 3.65
CA GLU A 100 4.53 16.94 4.20
C GLU A 100 3.49 18.07 4.06
N SER A 101 3.92 19.25 3.63
CA SER A 101 3.05 20.42 3.48
C SER A 101 3.40 21.22 2.22
N PRO A 102 2.47 22.05 1.70
CA PRO A 102 2.76 22.92 0.56
C PRO A 102 3.95 23.86 0.80
N LEU A 103 4.11 24.37 2.02
CA LEU A 103 5.23 25.25 2.35
C LEU A 103 6.55 24.48 2.37
N SER A 104 6.59 23.29 2.98
CA SER A 104 7.80 22.44 2.97
C SER A 104 8.14 21.97 1.56
N PHE A 105 7.14 21.79 0.68
CA PHE A 105 7.36 21.50 -0.73
C PHE A 105 8.07 22.66 -1.47
N LEU A 106 7.64 23.89 -1.24
CA LEU A 106 8.25 25.07 -1.86
C LEU A 106 9.69 25.31 -1.41
N THR A 107 10.04 24.91 -0.20
CA THR A 107 11.38 25.09 0.39
C THR A 107 12.27 23.84 0.28
N SER A 108 11.74 22.72 -0.25
CA SER A 108 12.48 21.46 -0.39
C SER A 108 13.51 21.53 -1.52
N ASP A 109 14.71 21.03 -1.28
CA ASP A 109 15.77 20.88 -2.29
C ASP A 109 15.60 19.65 -3.18
N LEU A 110 14.53 18.85 -2.96
CA LEU A 110 14.32 17.62 -3.71
C LEU A 110 14.00 17.88 -5.19
N LEU A 111 13.28 18.96 -5.48
CA LEU A 111 12.99 19.40 -6.84
C LEU A 111 13.68 20.72 -7.16
N SER A 112 14.12 20.85 -8.39
CA SER A 112 14.58 22.12 -8.93
C SER A 112 13.47 23.18 -8.90
N LEU A 113 13.81 24.45 -9.03
CA LEU A 113 12.83 25.53 -9.14
C LEU A 113 11.86 25.26 -10.29
N TYR A 114 12.39 24.81 -11.43
CA TYR A 114 11.57 24.45 -12.60
C TYR A 114 10.63 23.26 -12.26
N GLY A 115 11.11 22.23 -11.60
CA GLY A 115 10.30 21.07 -11.17
C GLY A 115 9.15 21.50 -10.26
N ARG A 116 9.42 22.39 -9.30
CA ARG A 116 8.39 22.93 -8.39
C ARG A 116 7.33 23.73 -9.15
N LEU A 117 7.73 24.61 -10.04
CA LEU A 117 6.82 25.38 -10.89
C LEU A 117 5.99 24.46 -11.80
N ARG A 118 6.62 23.40 -12.34
CA ARG A 118 5.94 22.41 -13.17
C ARG A 118 4.86 21.63 -12.39
N VAL A 119 5.12 21.29 -11.13
CA VAL A 119 4.11 20.66 -10.23
C VAL A 119 2.97 21.64 -9.93
N MET A 120 3.27 22.92 -9.67
CA MET A 120 2.23 23.92 -9.46
C MET A 120 1.34 24.14 -10.70
N TYR A 121 1.90 23.94 -11.90
CA TYR A 121 1.16 23.99 -13.16
C TYR A 121 0.21 22.80 -13.37
N GLU A 122 0.18 21.83 -12.45
CA GLU A 122 -0.65 20.62 -12.51
C GLU A 122 -2.14 20.94 -12.73
N PHE A 123 -2.66 21.99 -12.14
CA PHE A 123 -4.04 22.44 -12.32
C PHE A 123 -4.43 22.69 -13.80
N PHE A 124 -3.47 23.05 -14.63
CA PHE A 124 -3.68 23.31 -16.06
C PHE A 124 -3.31 22.13 -16.96
N ALA A 125 -2.81 21.03 -16.35
CA ALA A 125 -2.43 19.87 -17.11
C ALA A 125 -3.67 19.16 -17.70
N PRO A 126 -3.65 18.77 -18.98
CA PRO A 126 -4.78 18.13 -19.62
C PRO A 126 -5.11 16.79 -18.95
N ARG A 127 -6.38 16.42 -18.92
CA ARG A 127 -6.82 15.10 -18.48
C ARG A 127 -6.30 14.02 -19.43
N GLY A 128 -6.02 12.84 -18.89
CA GLY A 128 -5.74 11.66 -19.70
C GLY A 128 -6.94 11.29 -20.57
N ARG A 129 -6.68 10.73 -21.74
CA ARG A 129 -7.72 10.27 -22.67
C ARG A 129 -7.91 8.76 -22.70
N ALA A 130 -7.04 8.02 -22.04
CA ALA A 130 -7.10 6.56 -21.98
C ALA A 130 -8.08 6.09 -20.89
N ASP A 131 -8.73 4.96 -21.11
CA ASP A 131 -9.58 4.29 -20.11
C ASP A 131 -8.79 3.83 -18.88
N ASP A 132 -7.49 3.64 -19.05
CA ASP A 132 -6.49 3.48 -18.01
C ASP A 132 -5.15 3.96 -18.54
N GLU A 133 -4.35 4.53 -17.67
CA GLU A 133 -2.98 4.96 -17.98
C GLU A 133 -2.03 4.41 -16.90
N THR A 134 -0.73 4.32 -17.23
CA THR A 134 0.26 3.93 -16.22
C THR A 134 0.46 5.03 -15.20
N LEU A 135 0.88 4.65 -14.00
CA LEU A 135 1.22 5.64 -12.97
C LEU A 135 2.35 6.57 -13.45
N ALA A 136 3.30 6.04 -14.23
CA ALA A 136 4.39 6.81 -14.82
C ALA A 136 3.89 7.86 -15.82
N ASP A 137 3.01 7.47 -16.76
CA ASP A 137 2.46 8.39 -17.76
C ASP A 137 1.64 9.50 -17.10
N PHE A 138 0.78 9.12 -16.14
CA PHE A 138 0.04 10.09 -15.35
C PHE A 138 0.96 11.10 -14.66
N ALA A 139 1.97 10.60 -13.94
CA ALA A 139 2.87 11.45 -13.17
C ALA A 139 3.68 12.38 -14.07
N ARG A 140 4.22 11.88 -15.19
CA ARG A 140 4.96 12.72 -16.16
C ARG A 140 4.08 13.78 -16.79
N ARG A 141 2.86 13.42 -17.16
CA ARG A 141 1.89 14.34 -17.78
C ARG A 141 1.44 15.43 -16.82
N ARG A 142 1.09 15.05 -15.57
CA ARG A 142 0.54 15.99 -14.57
C ARG A 142 1.65 16.75 -13.83
N LEU A 143 2.65 16.06 -13.33
CA LEU A 143 3.65 16.63 -12.43
C LEU A 143 5.00 16.92 -13.10
N GLY A 144 5.25 16.31 -14.26
CA GLY A 144 6.50 16.43 -14.99
C GLY A 144 7.53 15.37 -14.63
N LYS A 145 8.56 15.28 -15.47
CA LYS A 145 9.58 14.21 -15.40
C LYS A 145 10.32 14.19 -14.07
N GLU A 146 10.78 15.35 -13.59
CA GLU A 146 11.58 15.43 -12.36
C GLU A 146 10.77 14.99 -11.13
N ALA A 147 9.51 15.40 -11.02
CA ALA A 147 8.63 14.98 -9.93
C ALA A 147 8.28 13.49 -10.04
N TYR A 148 8.14 12.95 -11.24
CA TYR A 148 8.00 11.51 -11.43
C TYR A 148 9.21 10.77 -10.89
N GLU A 149 10.43 11.11 -11.33
CA GLU A 149 11.65 10.39 -10.97
C GLU A 149 12.03 10.52 -9.49
N LYS A 150 11.79 11.68 -8.88
CA LYS A 150 12.22 11.97 -7.50
C LYS A 150 11.16 11.76 -6.43
N LEU A 151 9.88 11.73 -6.78
CA LEU A 151 8.78 11.58 -5.82
C LEU A 151 7.94 10.34 -6.09
N ILE A 152 7.41 10.20 -7.31
CA ILE A 152 6.39 9.20 -7.59
C ILE A 152 6.98 7.81 -7.76
N ASP A 153 8.06 7.68 -8.52
CA ASP A 153 8.73 6.40 -8.74
C ASP A 153 9.28 5.79 -7.44
N PRO A 154 10.04 6.50 -6.59
CA PRO A 154 10.48 5.94 -5.30
C PRO A 154 9.32 5.58 -4.37
N MET A 155 8.27 6.40 -4.36
CA MET A 155 7.08 6.13 -3.54
C MET A 155 6.34 4.87 -4.02
N ALA A 156 6.09 4.77 -5.31
CA ALA A 156 5.36 3.63 -5.88
C ALA A 156 6.16 2.34 -5.76
N SER A 157 7.46 2.38 -6.07
CA SER A 157 8.35 1.25 -5.91
C SER A 157 8.45 0.77 -4.46
N GLY A 158 8.48 1.71 -3.50
CA GLY A 158 8.52 1.39 -2.07
C GLY A 158 7.21 0.81 -1.53
N ILE A 159 6.05 1.22 -2.05
CA ILE A 159 4.73 0.75 -1.58
C ILE A 159 4.32 -0.54 -2.30
N TYR A 160 4.48 -0.60 -3.62
CA TYR A 160 3.96 -1.70 -4.44
C TYR A 160 5.03 -2.72 -4.82
N ALA A 161 6.31 -2.45 -4.56
CA ALA A 161 7.46 -3.24 -5.05
C ALA A 161 7.36 -3.51 -6.56
N GLY A 162 6.78 -2.57 -7.30
CA GLY A 162 6.45 -2.69 -8.72
C GLY A 162 7.01 -1.55 -9.55
N ASN A 163 7.05 -1.76 -10.86
CA ASN A 163 7.51 -0.74 -11.80
C ASN A 163 6.34 0.20 -12.17
N PRO A 164 6.40 1.53 -11.87
CA PRO A 164 5.36 2.49 -12.23
C PRO A 164 5.01 2.55 -13.72
N GLU A 165 5.93 2.12 -14.60
CA GLU A 165 5.68 2.02 -16.05
C GLU A 165 4.63 0.95 -16.41
N SER A 166 4.39 0.00 -15.50
CA SER A 166 3.42 -1.08 -15.69
C SER A 166 2.28 -1.08 -14.65
N LEU A 167 2.32 -0.18 -13.69
CA LEU A 167 1.25 -0.05 -12.69
C LEU A 167 0.08 0.75 -13.24
N SER A 168 -1.13 0.15 -13.23
CA SER A 168 -2.38 0.82 -13.58
C SER A 168 -2.73 1.90 -12.57
N LEU A 169 -2.91 3.13 -13.02
CA LEU A 169 -3.37 4.24 -12.18
C LEU A 169 -4.74 3.95 -11.57
N LYS A 170 -5.65 3.44 -12.39
CA LYS A 170 -7.02 3.11 -11.98
C LYS A 170 -7.08 2.09 -10.86
N SER A 171 -6.21 1.07 -10.94
CA SER A 171 -6.16 0.00 -9.93
C SER A 171 -5.44 0.44 -8.65
N CYS A 172 -4.32 1.16 -8.77
CA CYS A 172 -3.52 1.58 -7.61
C CYS A 172 -4.10 2.81 -6.89
N PHE A 173 -4.62 3.76 -7.66
CA PHE A 173 -5.09 5.06 -7.15
C PHE A 173 -6.46 5.45 -7.73
N PRO A 174 -7.53 4.67 -7.51
CA PRO A 174 -8.84 4.92 -8.12
C PRO A 174 -9.42 6.29 -7.78
N LYS A 175 -9.08 6.86 -6.64
CA LYS A 175 -9.52 8.21 -6.26
C LYS A 175 -8.88 9.30 -7.12
N ILE A 176 -7.62 9.11 -7.50
CA ILE A 176 -6.88 10.06 -8.35
C ILE A 176 -7.33 9.92 -9.80
N PHE A 177 -7.58 8.70 -10.24
CA PHE A 177 -8.07 8.42 -11.59
C PHE A 177 -9.41 9.12 -11.91
N ASN A 178 -10.27 9.27 -10.92
CA ASN A 178 -11.59 9.89 -11.06
C ASN A 178 -11.57 11.44 -10.93
N LEU A 179 -10.39 12.08 -10.73
CA LEU A 179 -10.21 13.52 -10.72
C LEU A 179 -9.94 14.06 -12.13
#